data_08af72b28b8bf5e7db65e44b118964a2
#
_entry.id   08af72b28b8bf5e7db65e44b118964a2
#
_cell.length_a   1.000
_cell.length_b   1.000
_cell.length_c   1.000
_cell.angle_alpha   90.00
_cell.angle_beta   90.00
_cell.angle_gamma   90.00
#
_symmetry.space_group_name_H-M   'P 1'
#
loop_
_entity.id
_entity.type
_entity.pdbx_description
1 polymer ?
#
loop_
_entity_poly.entity_id
_entity_poly.type
_entity_poly.pdbx_seq_one_letter_code
_entity_poly.pdbx_strand_id
1 'polypeptide(L)'
;MPADVEAGDLLESLLASLLADFDHWFSRGQALLKQCPDRVLNPDHRKEFAERLVDAQRSIAATRSLLQASSQPMAVSMAAMNPWHGLVTEVWGLAAKLAVDRRHQTLT
;
A
#
# COMPACT_ATOMS: atom_id res chain seq x y z
N MET A 1 -3.29 16.38 -30.51
CA MET A 1 -2.41 17.49 -30.08
C MET A 1 -1.30 16.94 -29.22
N PRO A 2 -0.02 17.36 -29.45
CA PRO A 2 1.10 16.84 -28.66
C PRO A 2 0.97 17.05 -27.15
N ALA A 3 0.44 18.22 -26.72
CA ALA A 3 0.26 18.52 -25.31
C ALA A 3 -0.67 17.55 -24.59
N ASP A 4 -1.74 17.10 -25.26
CA ASP A 4 -2.69 16.14 -24.68
C ASP A 4 -2.08 14.77 -24.53
N VAL A 5 -1.27 14.34 -25.50
CA VAL A 5 -0.54 13.07 -25.46
C VAL A 5 0.49 13.10 -24.32
N GLU A 6 1.25 14.19 -24.20
CA GLU A 6 2.23 14.34 -23.13
C GLU A 6 1.56 14.34 -21.75
N ALA A 7 0.41 15.01 -21.61
CA ALA A 7 -0.34 15.02 -20.33
C ALA A 7 -0.85 13.62 -19.99
N GLY A 8 -1.34 12.86 -20.99
CA GLY A 8 -1.78 11.49 -20.79
C GLY A 8 -0.63 10.56 -20.37
N ASP A 9 0.52 10.68 -21.01
CA ASP A 9 1.71 9.90 -20.68
C ASP A 9 2.21 10.22 -19.26
N LEU A 10 2.19 11.51 -18.89
CA LEU A 10 2.58 11.93 -17.56
C LEU A 10 1.63 11.35 -16.51
N LEU A 11 0.30 11.40 -16.76
CA LEU A 11 -0.70 10.85 -15.86
C LEU A 11 -0.48 9.34 -15.67
N GLU A 12 -0.26 8.59 -16.75
CA GLU A 12 0.03 7.16 -16.68
C GLU A 12 1.27 6.88 -15.85
N SER A 13 2.34 7.64 -16.04
CA SER A 13 3.57 7.49 -15.28
C SER A 13 3.37 7.78 -13.80
N LEU A 14 2.61 8.81 -13.47
CA LEU A 14 2.32 9.16 -12.07
C LEU A 14 1.47 8.08 -11.40
N LEU A 15 0.46 7.57 -12.10
CA LEU A 15 -0.39 6.49 -11.57
C LEU A 15 0.40 5.22 -11.37
N ALA A 16 1.26 4.86 -12.33
CA ALA A 16 2.11 3.67 -12.23
C ALA A 16 3.04 3.76 -11.02
N SER A 17 3.66 4.94 -10.82
CA SER A 17 4.54 5.18 -9.67
C SER A 17 3.78 5.11 -8.36
N LEU A 18 2.58 5.70 -8.29
CA LEU A 18 1.76 5.70 -7.10
C LEU A 18 1.31 4.29 -6.72
N LEU A 19 0.87 3.50 -7.71
CA LEU A 19 0.48 2.11 -7.47
C LEU A 19 1.66 1.26 -7.01
N ALA A 20 2.85 1.50 -7.57
CA ALA A 20 4.07 0.82 -7.15
C ALA A 20 4.42 1.17 -5.69
N ASP A 21 4.25 2.43 -5.29
CA ASP A 21 4.49 2.86 -3.91
C ASP A 21 3.52 2.20 -2.93
N PHE A 22 2.23 2.13 -3.27
CA PHE A 22 1.26 1.42 -2.43
C PHE A 22 1.64 -0.05 -2.28
N ASP A 23 1.98 -0.70 -3.38
CA ASP A 23 2.38 -2.12 -3.35
C ASP A 23 3.62 -2.34 -2.49
N HIS A 24 4.60 -1.44 -2.59
CA HIS A 24 5.80 -1.47 -1.75
C HIS A 24 5.44 -1.41 -0.26
N TRP A 25 4.60 -0.47 0.15
CA TRP A 25 4.22 -0.31 1.56
C TRP A 25 3.37 -1.48 2.06
N PHE A 26 2.52 -2.04 1.21
CA PHE A 26 1.73 -3.21 1.60
C PHE A 26 2.60 -4.46 1.73
N SER A 27 3.60 -4.63 0.85
CA SER A 27 4.59 -5.71 1.00
C SER A 27 5.42 -5.54 2.28
N ARG A 28 5.80 -4.29 2.58
CA ARG A 28 6.51 -3.97 3.82
C ARG A 28 5.65 -4.30 5.04
N GLY A 29 4.36 -3.97 4.97
CA GLY A 29 3.39 -4.32 6.03
C GLY A 29 3.32 -5.81 6.28
N GLN A 30 3.27 -6.62 5.22
CA GLN A 30 3.28 -8.08 5.32
C GLN A 30 4.54 -8.58 6.05
N ALA A 31 5.71 -8.05 5.68
CA ALA A 31 6.97 -8.40 6.32
C ALA A 31 6.98 -8.03 7.80
N LEU A 32 6.47 -6.86 8.15
CA LEU A 32 6.38 -6.41 9.53
C LEU A 32 5.46 -7.30 10.36
N LEU A 33 4.33 -7.73 9.80
CA LEU A 33 3.39 -8.60 10.50
C LEU A 33 3.99 -9.97 10.79
N LYS A 34 4.83 -10.48 9.91
CA LYS A 34 5.52 -11.76 10.15
C LYS A 34 6.46 -11.73 11.35
N GLN A 35 7.00 -10.55 11.66
CA GLN A 35 7.93 -10.34 12.78
C GLN A 35 7.25 -9.77 14.00
N CYS A 36 5.95 -9.49 13.92
CA CYS A 36 5.22 -8.80 14.98
C CYS A 36 4.92 -9.72 16.15
N PRO A 37 5.40 -9.40 17.37
CA PRO A 37 5.05 -10.20 18.55
C PRO A 37 3.62 -9.93 19.02
N ASP A 38 3.06 -10.91 19.74
CA ASP A 38 1.68 -10.84 20.22
C ASP A 38 1.44 -9.64 21.15
N ARG A 39 2.46 -9.20 21.89
CA ARG A 39 2.36 -8.03 22.77
C ARG A 39 2.17 -6.71 22.03
N VAL A 40 2.58 -6.64 20.76
CA VAL A 40 2.42 -5.45 19.92
C VAL A 40 1.06 -5.46 19.22
N LEU A 41 0.71 -6.61 18.68
CA LEU A 41 -0.55 -6.79 17.97
C LEU A 41 -0.99 -8.25 18.13
N ASN A 42 -2.17 -8.48 18.68
CA ASN A 42 -2.63 -9.84 18.95
C ASN A 42 -2.85 -10.63 17.65
N PRO A 43 -2.87 -11.99 17.73
CA PRO A 43 -2.95 -12.82 16.53
C PRO A 43 -4.17 -12.54 15.64
N ASP A 44 -5.32 -12.25 16.23
CA ASP A 44 -6.54 -11.97 15.47
C ASP A 44 -6.42 -10.68 14.66
N HIS A 45 -5.91 -9.63 15.28
CA HIS A 45 -5.66 -8.36 14.61
C HIS A 45 -4.59 -8.49 13.52
N ARG A 46 -3.53 -9.28 13.77
CA ARG A 46 -2.49 -9.52 12.76
C ARG A 46 -3.08 -10.22 11.54
N LYS A 47 -3.93 -11.21 11.75
CA LYS A 47 -4.58 -11.95 10.67
C LYS A 47 -5.47 -11.03 9.84
N GLU A 48 -6.32 -10.24 10.51
CA GLU A 48 -7.21 -9.28 9.86
C GLU A 48 -6.42 -8.26 9.04
N PHE A 49 -5.36 -7.70 9.63
CA PHE A 49 -4.51 -6.72 8.96
C PHE A 49 -3.85 -7.34 7.72
N ALA A 50 -3.31 -8.56 7.85
CA ALA A 50 -2.69 -9.27 6.73
C ALA A 50 -3.68 -9.51 5.59
N GLU A 51 -4.92 -9.88 5.91
CA GLU A 51 -5.97 -10.09 4.91
C GLU A 51 -6.30 -8.78 4.17
N ARG A 52 -6.38 -7.67 4.89
CA ARG A 52 -6.62 -6.35 4.30
C ARG A 52 -5.48 -5.95 3.36
N LEU A 53 -4.23 -6.24 3.72
CA LEU A 53 -3.07 -5.98 2.87
C LEU A 53 -3.11 -6.81 1.59
N VAL A 54 -3.44 -8.10 1.70
CA VAL A 54 -3.58 -8.98 0.53
C VAL A 54 -4.69 -8.48 -0.39
N ASP A 55 -5.84 -8.11 0.14
CA ASP A 55 -6.97 -7.62 -0.65
C ASP A 55 -6.60 -6.31 -1.37
N ALA A 56 -5.90 -5.42 -0.68
CA ALA A 56 -5.43 -4.17 -1.29
C ALA A 56 -4.43 -4.43 -2.42
N GLN A 57 -3.51 -5.37 -2.24
CA GLN A 57 -2.54 -5.75 -3.28
C GLN A 57 -3.24 -6.36 -4.49
N ARG A 58 -4.29 -7.14 -4.29
CA ARG A 58 -5.11 -7.67 -5.39
C ARG A 58 -5.80 -6.56 -6.16
N SER A 59 -6.35 -5.58 -5.44
CA SER A 59 -7.01 -4.42 -6.05
C SER A 59 -6.04 -3.60 -6.88
N ILE A 60 -4.81 -3.40 -6.37
CA ILE A 60 -3.75 -2.69 -7.09
C ILE A 60 -3.37 -3.45 -8.35
N ALA A 61 -3.20 -4.77 -8.27
CA ALA A 61 -2.86 -5.59 -9.43
C ALA A 61 -3.96 -5.51 -10.51
N ALA A 62 -5.23 -5.56 -10.11
CA ALA A 62 -6.36 -5.42 -11.02
C ALA A 62 -6.37 -4.04 -11.69
N THR A 63 -6.13 -2.98 -10.92
CA THR A 63 -6.06 -1.60 -11.44
C THR A 63 -4.93 -1.47 -12.44
N ARG A 64 -3.75 -2.03 -12.13
CA ARG A 64 -2.61 -2.04 -13.06
C ARG A 64 -2.96 -2.73 -14.37
N SER A 65 -3.61 -3.88 -14.29
CA SER A 65 -4.01 -4.64 -15.48
C SER A 65 -4.97 -3.84 -16.35
N LEU A 66 -5.92 -3.14 -15.74
CA LEU A 66 -6.85 -2.29 -16.48
C LEU A 66 -6.13 -1.13 -17.17
N LEU A 67 -5.19 -0.48 -16.47
CA LEU A 67 -4.41 0.61 -17.04
C LEU A 67 -3.55 0.14 -18.23
N GLN A 68 -2.95 -1.03 -18.12
CA GLN A 68 -2.13 -1.60 -19.18
C GLN A 68 -2.95 -2.05 -20.39
N ALA A 69 -4.17 -2.54 -20.15
CA ALA A 69 -5.06 -3.00 -21.22
C ALA A 69 -5.77 -1.85 -21.93
N SER A 70 -5.83 -0.67 -21.34
CA SER A 70 -6.50 0.48 -21.90
C SER A 70 -5.63 1.11 -22.99
N SER A 71 -6.25 1.40 -24.15
CA SER A 71 -5.59 2.14 -25.23
C SER A 71 -5.60 3.65 -25.01
N GLN A 72 -6.31 4.12 -23.99
CA GLN A 72 -6.41 5.53 -23.63
C GLN A 72 -6.13 5.72 -22.16
N PRO A 73 -5.58 6.88 -21.76
CA PRO A 73 -5.37 7.16 -20.35
C PRO A 73 -6.66 7.04 -19.56
N MET A 74 -6.60 6.32 -18.45
CA MET A 74 -7.71 6.16 -17.53
C MET A 74 -7.47 7.02 -16.30
N ALA A 75 -8.50 7.72 -15.86
CA ALA A 75 -8.47 8.43 -14.59
C ALA A 75 -8.85 7.46 -13.46
N VAL A 76 -8.03 7.41 -12.42
CA VAL A 76 -8.36 6.69 -11.20
C VAL A 76 -8.83 7.72 -10.18
N SER A 77 -10.01 7.50 -9.62
CA SER A 77 -10.58 8.41 -8.64
C SER A 77 -9.73 8.47 -7.38
N MET A 78 -9.48 9.66 -6.86
CA MET A 78 -8.82 9.84 -5.56
C MET A 78 -9.62 9.16 -4.45
N ALA A 79 -10.95 9.18 -4.54
CA ALA A 79 -11.80 8.49 -3.58
C ALA A 79 -11.57 6.97 -3.58
N ALA A 80 -11.31 6.39 -4.75
CA ALA A 80 -10.99 4.95 -4.86
C ALA A 80 -9.67 4.61 -4.18
N MET A 81 -8.74 5.55 -4.08
CA MET A 81 -7.43 5.35 -3.45
C MET A 81 -7.44 5.65 -1.95
N ASN A 82 -8.48 6.28 -1.41
CA ASN A 82 -8.55 6.62 0.01
C ASN A 82 -8.34 5.41 0.95
N PRO A 83 -8.97 4.23 0.70
CA PRO A 83 -8.71 3.08 1.55
C PRO A 83 -7.24 2.64 1.55
N TRP A 84 -6.55 2.79 0.41
CA TRP A 84 -5.13 2.45 0.31
C TRP A 84 -4.27 3.42 1.11
N HIS A 85 -4.56 4.73 1.06
CA HIS A 85 -3.87 5.73 1.87
C HIS A 85 -4.04 5.45 3.37
N GLY A 86 -5.25 5.12 3.79
CA GLY A 86 -5.53 4.75 5.18
C GLY A 86 -4.73 3.53 5.60
N LEU A 87 -4.65 2.53 4.74
CA LEU A 87 -3.92 1.29 5.03
C LEU A 87 -2.41 1.53 5.12
N VAL A 88 -1.85 2.38 4.25
CA VAL A 88 -0.43 2.79 4.35
C VAL A 88 -0.15 3.45 5.69
N THR A 89 -1.04 4.34 6.14
CA THR A 89 -0.92 4.99 7.45
C THR A 89 -0.90 3.96 8.59
N GLU A 90 -1.72 2.92 8.49
CA GLU A 90 -1.73 1.82 9.46
C GLU A 90 -0.41 1.04 9.46
N VAL A 91 0.19 0.81 8.28
CA VAL A 91 1.50 0.17 8.17
C VAL A 91 2.57 1.02 8.86
N TRP A 92 2.56 2.33 8.63
CA TRP A 92 3.50 3.23 9.31
C TRP A 92 3.30 3.22 10.82
N GLY A 93 2.05 3.17 11.28
CA GLY A 93 1.74 3.05 12.70
C GLY A 93 2.28 1.76 13.31
N LEU A 94 2.16 0.65 12.60
CA LEU A 94 2.73 -0.63 13.03
C LEU A 94 4.25 -0.56 13.11
N ALA A 95 4.90 0.03 12.10
CA ALA A 95 6.35 0.19 12.08
C ALA A 95 6.82 1.01 13.30
N ALA A 96 6.09 2.07 13.64
CA ALA A 96 6.40 2.90 14.81
C ALA A 96 6.25 2.12 16.11
N LYS A 97 5.19 1.32 16.25
CA LYS A 97 4.98 0.49 17.45
C LYS A 97 6.08 -0.56 17.60
N LEU A 98 6.50 -1.18 16.50
CA LEU A 98 7.58 -2.16 16.52
C LEU A 98 8.91 -1.51 16.88
N ALA A 99 9.17 -0.29 16.43
CA ALA A 99 10.37 0.45 16.79
C ALA A 99 10.41 0.77 18.29
N VAL A 100 9.29 1.18 18.88
CA VAL A 100 9.17 1.42 20.31
C VAL A 100 9.40 0.13 21.10
N ASP A 101 8.77 -0.97 20.67
CA ASP A 101 8.91 -2.28 21.31
C ASP A 101 10.38 -2.74 21.31
N ARG A 102 11.08 -2.60 20.21
CA ARG A 102 12.51 -2.96 20.12
C ARG A 102 13.36 -2.13 21.07
N ARG A 103 13.08 -0.84 21.22
CA ARG A 103 13.79 0.01 22.18
C ARG A 103 13.56 -0.44 23.61
N HIS A 104 12.33 -0.82 23.97
CA HIS A 104 12.02 -1.36 25.28
C HIS A 104 12.78 -2.67 25.54
N GLN A 105 12.87 -3.55 24.54
CA GLN A 105 13.62 -4.80 24.65
C GLN A 105 15.12 -4.53 24.90
N THR A 106 15.66 -3.51 24.24
CA THR A 106 17.08 -3.15 24.38
C THR A 106 17.41 -2.58 25.77
N LEU A 107 16.45 -1.87 26.39
CA LEU A 107 16.63 -1.22 27.70
C LEU A 107 16.46 -2.17 28.87
N THR A 108 15.86 -3.32 28.67
CA THR A 108 15.68 -4.34 29.71
C THR A 108 16.75 -5.42 29.65
#